data_389c8381eb8dd9c48b8492af9b94b343
#
_entry.id   389c8381eb8dd9c48b8492af9b94b343
#
_cell.length_a   1.000
_cell.length_b   1.000
_cell.length_c   1.000
_cell.angle_alpha   90.00
_cell.angle_beta   90.00
_cell.angle_gamma   90.00
#
_symmetry.space_group_name_H-M   'P 1'
#
loop_
_entity.id
_entity.type
_entity.pdbx_description
1 polymer ?
#
loop_
_entity_poly.entity_id
_entity_poly.type
_entity_poly.pdbx_seq_one_letter_code
_entity_poly.pdbx_strand_id
1 'polypeptide(L)'
;MKNIPNRRQAVALASFCALGLLGTPSHAATTLSVLVDGGPQTLGAFKALAADFSAKNPGIKVDIETRPGGSEGDNMVKTRLATGEMSDVFLYNAGSLFKALNAKRNLVDLTVEPFQANVMDNFKTVVSEEGRVYGVPIQTAMGGGVLYNKKIYAKLKLQPPKTWAEFQKNNAAIKAAGIPAVIQTYKDTWSSQLFVLADFHNVNTADSGFAERYTANKAKYATSPAALKGFQRLDEVFKAGYLNKDFASAKYEDGLRMVAKGEGAHYPMLTFAIGGISVAYKDFINDVGFFALPGDDAAQNGLTVWLPPGLYIPKSSPHIAEAKKFLAFVASVDGCNAQTRGAGPQGPYMVKGCDLPATVPPAVADLVGYFKPGAKSTPALEYLSPVKGPSLEQITVEVGSGIRKPADGAALYDEDVRKQAMQLGLPGWK
;
A
#
# COMPACT_ATOMS: atom_id res chain seq x y z
N MET A 1 62.65 -78.87 7.36
CA MET A 1 62.25 -79.95 6.35
C MET A 1 61.16 -79.38 5.44
N LYS A 2 61.52 -79.31 4.11
CA LYS A 2 60.66 -79.36 2.96
C LYS A 2 59.61 -78.21 2.80
N ASN A 3 59.63 -77.47 1.83
CA ASN A 3 60.02 -77.32 0.44
C ASN A 3 59.08 -76.26 -0.20
N ILE A 4 59.72 -75.34 -0.90
CA ILE A 4 59.15 -74.38 -1.83
C ILE A 4 58.64 -75.13 -3.06
N PRO A 5 57.62 -74.67 -3.83
CA PRO A 5 58.06 -73.88 -4.98
C PRO A 5 57.13 -72.73 -5.42
N ASN A 6 57.87 -71.74 -5.98
CA ASN A 6 57.46 -70.67 -6.92
C ASN A 6 56.34 -70.99 -7.92
N ARG A 7 55.54 -70.06 -8.20
CA ARG A 7 55.05 -69.80 -9.57
C ARG A 7 54.80 -68.33 -9.89
N ARG A 8 55.32 -67.98 -10.99
CA ARG A 8 55.48 -66.72 -11.65
C ARG A 8 54.14 -66.04 -12.03
N GLN A 9 54.09 -64.75 -11.84
CA GLN A 9 53.68 -63.67 -12.74
C GLN A 9 52.60 -63.88 -13.77
N ALA A 10 51.52 -63.03 -13.70
CA ALA A 10 50.90 -62.45 -14.88
C ALA A 10 50.53 -61.00 -14.49
N VAL A 11 51.19 -60.05 -15.16
CA VAL A 11 50.89 -58.60 -15.09
C VAL A 11 49.71 -58.37 -16.06
N ALA A 12 48.57 -57.97 -15.54
CA ALA A 12 47.47 -57.43 -16.36
C ALA A 12 47.40 -55.92 -16.13
N LEU A 13 47.83 -55.16 -17.11
CA LEU A 13 47.60 -53.71 -17.21
C LEU A 13 46.08 -53.48 -17.41
N ALA A 14 45.38 -53.01 -16.38
CA ALA A 14 44.05 -52.46 -16.51
C ALA A 14 44.20 -50.92 -16.66
N SER A 15 44.02 -50.45 -17.89
CA SER A 15 43.86 -49.03 -18.20
C SER A 15 42.59 -48.51 -17.57
N PHE A 16 42.67 -47.77 -16.49
CA PHE A 16 41.58 -47.01 -15.92
C PHE A 16 41.37 -45.73 -16.78
N CYS A 17 40.37 -45.78 -17.66
CA CYS A 17 39.79 -44.55 -18.23
C CYS A 17 39.10 -43.81 -17.11
N ALA A 18 39.74 -42.77 -16.55
CA ALA A 18 39.14 -41.79 -15.70
C ALA A 18 38.22 -40.93 -16.58
N LEU A 19 36.90 -41.27 -16.67
CA LEU A 19 35.89 -40.31 -17.10
C LEU A 19 35.85 -39.23 -16.03
N GLY A 20 36.45 -38.11 -16.35
CA GLY A 20 36.27 -36.84 -15.58
C GLY A 20 34.82 -36.42 -15.67
N LEU A 21 34.03 -36.70 -14.65
CA LEU A 21 32.79 -36.05 -14.36
C LEU A 21 33.13 -34.53 -14.13
N LEU A 22 33.03 -33.74 -15.22
CA LEU A 22 32.91 -32.31 -15.13
C LEU A 22 31.61 -32.02 -14.37
N GLY A 23 31.65 -32.08 -13.03
CA GLY A 23 30.62 -31.58 -12.18
C GLY A 23 30.51 -30.09 -12.47
N THR A 24 29.43 -29.68 -13.17
CA THR A 24 29.04 -28.26 -13.20
C THR A 24 28.95 -27.79 -11.76
N PRO A 25 29.64 -26.71 -11.37
CA PRO A 25 29.49 -26.18 -10.02
C PRO A 25 28.02 -25.85 -9.81
N SER A 26 27.33 -26.63 -9.01
CA SER A 26 26.01 -26.29 -8.50
C SER A 26 26.22 -25.05 -7.63
N HIS A 27 26.07 -23.87 -8.22
CA HIS A 27 25.95 -22.66 -7.43
C HIS A 27 24.74 -22.84 -6.54
N ALA A 28 24.94 -22.84 -5.22
CA ALA A 28 23.85 -22.83 -4.27
C ALA A 28 22.94 -21.65 -4.64
N ALA A 29 21.63 -21.93 -4.77
CA ALA A 29 20.67 -20.88 -5.12
C ALA A 29 20.72 -19.77 -4.07
N THR A 30 20.88 -18.54 -4.50
CA THR A 30 20.80 -17.36 -3.62
C THR A 30 19.37 -17.21 -3.13
N THR A 31 19.17 -17.09 -1.82
CA THR A 31 17.86 -16.74 -1.24
C THR A 31 17.78 -15.23 -1.06
N LEU A 32 16.87 -14.59 -1.79
CA LEU A 32 16.59 -13.17 -1.71
C LEU A 32 15.42 -12.96 -0.73
N SER A 33 15.68 -12.35 0.41
CA SER A 33 14.67 -12.03 1.42
C SER A 33 13.89 -10.77 1.04
N VAL A 34 12.54 -10.82 1.14
CA VAL A 34 11.66 -9.70 0.78
C VAL A 34 10.67 -9.43 1.90
N LEU A 35 10.77 -8.27 2.56
CA LEU A 35 9.86 -7.85 3.63
C LEU A 35 8.65 -7.10 3.06
N VAL A 36 7.43 -7.56 3.37
CA VAL A 36 6.18 -6.96 2.90
C VAL A 36 5.16 -6.84 4.03
N ASP A 37 4.06 -6.10 3.83
CA ASP A 37 2.92 -6.17 4.73
C ASP A 37 2.13 -7.48 4.58
N GLY A 38 1.40 -7.88 5.63
CA GLY A 38 0.66 -9.14 5.70
C GLY A 38 -0.70 -9.13 5.00
N GLY A 39 -1.09 -8.06 4.30
CA GLY A 39 -2.39 -7.98 3.63
C GLY A 39 -2.58 -9.04 2.54
N PRO A 40 -3.79 -9.61 2.38
CA PRO A 40 -4.03 -10.70 1.42
C PRO A 40 -3.67 -10.32 -0.02
N GLN A 41 -3.93 -9.09 -0.45
CA GLN A 41 -3.56 -8.58 -1.78
C GLN A 41 -2.04 -8.52 -1.96
N THR A 42 -1.32 -8.06 -0.94
CA THR A 42 0.15 -7.96 -0.99
C THR A 42 0.76 -9.35 -1.06
N LEU A 43 0.33 -10.26 -0.18
CA LEU A 43 0.82 -11.64 -0.19
C LEU A 43 0.49 -12.38 -1.50
N GLY A 44 -0.72 -12.18 -2.06
CA GLY A 44 -1.11 -12.75 -3.34
C GLY A 44 -0.20 -12.27 -4.48
N ALA A 45 0.03 -10.96 -4.58
CA ALA A 45 0.91 -10.37 -5.58
C ALA A 45 2.36 -10.86 -5.46
N PHE A 46 2.92 -10.86 -4.24
CA PHE A 46 4.31 -11.26 -4.02
C PHE A 46 4.55 -12.75 -4.21
N LYS A 47 3.60 -13.62 -3.86
CA LYS A 47 3.69 -15.06 -4.19
C LYS A 47 3.75 -15.30 -5.69
N ALA A 48 2.93 -14.61 -6.48
CA ALA A 48 2.97 -14.71 -7.94
C ALA A 48 4.28 -14.15 -8.53
N LEU A 49 4.73 -12.98 -8.05
CA LEU A 49 6.01 -12.39 -8.44
C LEU A 49 7.19 -13.33 -8.13
N ALA A 50 7.23 -13.89 -6.92
CA ALA A 50 8.29 -14.80 -6.49
C ALA A 50 8.36 -16.07 -7.37
N ALA A 51 7.20 -16.67 -7.67
CA ALA A 51 7.10 -17.86 -8.51
C ALA A 51 7.61 -17.60 -9.93
N ASP A 52 7.12 -16.51 -10.58
CA ASP A 52 7.49 -16.19 -11.96
C ASP A 52 8.95 -15.74 -12.06
N PHE A 53 9.43 -14.93 -11.10
CA PHE A 53 10.81 -14.49 -11.08
C PHE A 53 11.78 -15.65 -10.90
N SER A 54 11.52 -16.56 -9.95
CA SER A 54 12.38 -17.73 -9.70
C SER A 54 12.37 -18.71 -10.89
N ALA A 55 11.23 -18.85 -11.58
CA ALA A 55 11.17 -19.65 -12.81
C ALA A 55 12.07 -19.11 -13.92
N LYS A 56 12.19 -17.77 -14.04
CA LYS A 56 13.08 -17.09 -15.00
C LYS A 56 14.52 -16.98 -14.52
N ASN A 57 14.77 -17.14 -13.22
CA ASN A 57 16.09 -17.03 -12.58
C ASN A 57 16.34 -18.23 -11.65
N PRO A 58 16.62 -19.43 -12.19
CA PRO A 58 16.69 -20.67 -11.40
C PRO A 58 17.71 -20.65 -10.25
N GLY A 59 18.69 -19.75 -10.32
CA GLY A 59 19.70 -19.54 -9.27
C GLY A 59 19.24 -18.60 -8.13
N ILE A 60 18.01 -18.04 -8.18
CA ILE A 60 17.52 -17.10 -7.18
C ILE A 60 16.15 -17.54 -6.67
N LYS A 61 16.07 -17.83 -5.37
CA LYS A 61 14.81 -18.08 -4.66
C LYS A 61 14.39 -16.81 -3.94
N VAL A 62 13.12 -16.45 -4.00
CA VAL A 62 12.55 -15.34 -3.24
C VAL A 62 11.87 -15.89 -1.99
N ASP A 63 12.25 -15.38 -0.83
CA ASP A 63 11.65 -15.69 0.47
C ASP A 63 10.89 -14.47 1.00
N ILE A 64 9.61 -14.64 1.32
CA ILE A 64 8.70 -13.55 1.69
C ILE A 64 8.56 -13.52 3.21
N GLU A 65 9.02 -12.44 3.82
CA GLU A 65 8.83 -12.11 5.23
C GLU A 65 7.69 -11.09 5.37
N THR A 66 6.88 -11.20 6.43
CA THR A 66 5.78 -10.27 6.67
C THR A 66 6.00 -9.41 7.90
N ARG A 67 5.49 -8.17 7.85
CA ARG A 67 5.42 -7.24 8.97
C ARG A 67 4.00 -6.76 9.22
N PRO A 68 3.67 -6.23 10.42
CA PRO A 68 2.42 -5.53 10.65
C PRO A 68 2.24 -4.31 9.74
N GLY A 69 0.98 -3.90 9.54
CA GLY A 69 0.65 -2.60 8.95
C GLY A 69 0.79 -1.45 9.96
N GLY A 70 0.61 -0.22 9.49
CA GLY A 70 0.57 0.99 10.33
C GLY A 70 1.90 1.32 11.02
N SER A 71 1.82 2.10 12.10
CA SER A 71 2.98 2.62 12.83
C SER A 71 3.88 1.52 13.41
N GLU A 72 3.35 0.37 13.79
CA GLU A 72 4.15 -0.76 14.27
C GLU A 72 5.10 -1.27 13.19
N GLY A 73 4.56 -1.52 11.99
CA GLY A 73 5.37 -1.95 10.84
C GLY A 73 6.34 -0.86 10.37
N ASP A 74 5.94 0.41 10.41
CA ASP A 74 6.80 1.54 10.07
C ASP A 74 8.01 1.65 11.01
N ASN A 75 7.79 1.45 12.31
CA ASN A 75 8.85 1.44 13.31
C ASN A 75 9.80 0.24 13.13
N MET A 76 9.26 -0.93 12.79
CA MET A 76 10.07 -2.11 12.44
C MET A 76 11.00 -1.82 11.27
N VAL A 77 10.49 -1.24 10.18
CA VAL A 77 11.31 -0.86 9.00
C VAL A 77 12.42 0.10 9.38
N LYS A 78 12.10 1.18 10.11
CA LYS A 78 13.11 2.17 10.55
C LYS A 78 14.17 1.56 11.46
N THR A 79 13.77 0.69 12.40
CA THR A 79 14.69 0.00 13.30
C THR A 79 15.63 -0.91 12.54
N ARG A 80 15.11 -1.80 11.67
CA ARG A 80 15.92 -2.72 10.87
C ARG A 80 16.89 -2.00 9.93
N LEU A 81 16.45 -0.86 9.33
CA LEU A 81 17.37 -0.03 8.54
C LEU A 81 18.49 0.57 9.39
N ALA A 82 18.18 1.02 10.61
CA ALA A 82 19.17 1.62 11.50
C ALA A 82 20.18 0.60 12.04
N THR A 83 19.76 -0.66 12.27
CA THR A 83 20.64 -1.75 12.77
C THR A 83 21.34 -2.51 11.64
N GLY A 84 20.98 -2.28 10.37
CA GLY A 84 21.52 -3.03 9.23
C GLY A 84 20.91 -4.43 9.04
N GLU A 85 19.81 -4.75 9.73
CA GLU A 85 19.14 -6.07 9.73
C GLU A 85 17.93 -6.13 8.78
N MET A 86 17.87 -5.20 7.82
CA MET A 86 16.78 -5.18 6.84
C MET A 86 16.94 -6.32 5.82
N SER A 87 15.79 -6.91 5.39
CA SER A 87 15.71 -7.86 4.28
C SER A 87 16.29 -7.27 2.99
N ASP A 88 16.76 -8.11 2.06
CA ASP A 88 17.42 -7.69 0.81
C ASP A 88 16.57 -6.72 -0.03
N VAL A 89 15.26 -6.91 0.00
CA VAL A 89 14.26 -6.00 -0.59
C VAL A 89 13.16 -5.77 0.44
N PHE A 90 12.62 -4.57 0.49
CA PHE A 90 11.48 -4.31 1.36
C PHE A 90 10.47 -3.36 0.71
N LEU A 91 9.20 -3.61 1.03
CA LEU A 91 8.07 -2.77 0.66
C LEU A 91 7.90 -1.66 1.70
N TYR A 92 7.79 -0.41 1.22
CA TYR A 92 7.48 0.74 2.07
C TYR A 92 6.73 1.83 1.30
N ASN A 93 6.07 2.72 2.03
CA ASN A 93 5.34 3.83 1.43
C ASN A 93 6.26 4.78 0.65
N ALA A 94 5.70 5.43 -0.38
CA ALA A 94 6.30 6.57 -1.07
C ALA A 94 5.92 7.90 -0.39
N GLY A 95 6.40 9.04 -0.91
CA GLY A 95 6.02 10.38 -0.43
C GLY A 95 6.62 10.74 0.94
N SER A 96 5.82 11.33 1.81
CA SER A 96 6.29 11.84 3.11
C SER A 96 6.89 10.76 4.02
N LEU A 97 6.34 9.54 4.01
CA LEU A 97 6.88 8.44 4.81
C LEU A 97 8.24 7.95 4.30
N PHE A 98 8.44 7.91 2.96
CA PHE A 98 9.75 7.63 2.37
C PHE A 98 10.83 8.63 2.86
N LYS A 99 10.50 9.93 3.02
CA LYS A 99 11.44 10.94 3.50
C LYS A 99 12.03 10.60 4.88
N ALA A 100 11.27 9.91 5.73
CA ALA A 100 11.73 9.48 7.04
C ALA A 100 12.75 8.31 7.01
N LEU A 101 12.99 7.68 5.85
CA LEU A 101 13.94 6.56 5.71
C LEU A 101 15.40 7.02 5.58
N ASN A 102 15.68 8.31 5.37
CA ASN A 102 17.03 8.83 5.09
C ASN A 102 17.69 8.03 3.94
N ALA A 103 17.05 8.12 2.76
CA ALA A 103 17.34 7.25 1.62
C ALA A 103 18.81 7.34 1.19
N LYS A 104 19.40 8.52 1.16
CA LYS A 104 20.81 8.74 0.82
C LYS A 104 21.76 7.92 1.70
N ARG A 105 21.44 7.75 2.97
CA ARG A 105 22.26 6.97 3.91
C ARG A 105 22.01 5.47 3.78
N ASN A 106 20.74 5.07 3.71
CA ASN A 106 20.32 3.71 3.99
C ASN A 106 19.99 2.88 2.73
N LEU A 107 19.68 3.53 1.59
CA LEU A 107 19.15 2.83 0.41
C LEU A 107 20.11 2.87 -0.77
N VAL A 108 20.04 1.85 -1.62
CA VAL A 108 20.78 1.78 -2.88
C VAL A 108 20.21 2.79 -3.88
N ASP A 109 21.07 3.60 -4.48
CA ASP A 109 20.73 4.49 -5.57
C ASP A 109 20.42 3.69 -6.85
N LEU A 110 19.23 3.88 -7.37
CA LEU A 110 18.72 3.19 -8.57
C LEU A 110 18.59 4.11 -9.78
N THR A 111 19.07 5.35 -9.70
CA THR A 111 18.85 6.41 -10.71
C THR A 111 19.27 5.98 -12.10
N VAL A 112 20.42 5.30 -12.23
CA VAL A 112 21.01 4.90 -13.50
C VAL A 112 20.64 3.49 -13.95
N GLU A 113 19.78 2.81 -13.20
CA GLU A 113 19.37 1.44 -13.53
C GLU A 113 18.48 1.45 -14.78
N PRO A 114 18.74 0.58 -15.78
CA PRO A 114 18.00 0.57 -17.06
C PRO A 114 16.48 0.42 -16.87
N PHE A 115 16.03 -0.31 -15.87
CA PHE A 115 14.60 -0.53 -15.60
C PHE A 115 13.86 0.75 -15.16
N GLN A 116 14.57 1.80 -14.74
CA GLN A 116 13.94 3.09 -14.42
C GLN A 116 13.32 3.76 -15.67
N ALA A 117 13.72 3.36 -16.88
CA ALA A 117 13.08 3.82 -18.11
C ALA A 117 11.59 3.38 -18.20
N ASN A 118 11.24 2.26 -17.57
CA ASN A 118 9.88 1.73 -17.53
C ASN A 118 9.01 2.40 -16.45
N VAL A 119 9.61 3.02 -15.42
CA VAL A 119 8.88 3.65 -14.33
C VAL A 119 8.36 5.02 -14.76
N MET A 120 7.11 5.34 -14.43
CA MET A 120 6.50 6.64 -14.72
C MET A 120 7.14 7.75 -13.88
N ASP A 121 7.32 8.94 -14.48
CA ASP A 121 8.07 10.03 -13.86
C ASP A 121 7.40 10.57 -12.59
N ASN A 122 6.05 10.62 -12.54
CA ASN A 122 5.32 11.02 -11.34
C ASN A 122 5.58 10.09 -10.15
N PHE A 123 5.81 8.78 -10.37
CA PHE A 123 6.22 7.87 -9.30
C PHE A 123 7.67 8.12 -8.86
N LYS A 124 8.59 8.34 -9.82
CA LYS A 124 10.00 8.61 -9.49
C LYS A 124 10.13 9.81 -8.55
N THR A 125 9.32 10.86 -8.70
CA THR A 125 9.39 12.05 -7.85
C THR A 125 9.12 11.76 -6.37
N VAL A 126 8.25 10.80 -6.07
CA VAL A 126 7.83 10.47 -4.70
C VAL A 126 8.70 9.41 -4.00
N VAL A 127 9.66 8.84 -4.72
CA VAL A 127 10.70 7.92 -4.20
C VAL A 127 12.11 8.47 -4.44
N SER A 128 12.21 9.80 -4.61
CA SER A 128 13.48 10.49 -4.84
C SER A 128 13.88 11.38 -3.68
N GLU A 129 15.19 11.47 -3.47
CA GLU A 129 15.84 12.39 -2.55
C GLU A 129 17.08 13.00 -3.23
N GLU A 130 17.25 14.33 -3.17
CA GLU A 130 18.37 15.04 -3.80
C GLU A 130 18.58 14.67 -5.29
N GLY A 131 17.50 14.49 -6.05
CA GLY A 131 17.55 14.13 -7.48
C GLY A 131 17.92 12.67 -7.79
N ARG A 132 18.03 11.81 -6.78
CA ARG A 132 18.33 10.38 -6.92
C ARG A 132 17.08 9.55 -6.66
N VAL A 133 16.85 8.53 -7.47
CA VAL A 133 15.72 7.60 -7.38
C VAL A 133 16.14 6.37 -6.59
N TYR A 134 15.34 5.95 -5.61
CA TYR A 134 15.67 4.85 -4.70
C TYR A 134 14.72 3.65 -4.78
N GLY A 135 13.60 3.76 -5.51
CA GLY A 135 12.59 2.70 -5.53
C GLY A 135 11.96 2.46 -6.89
N VAL A 136 11.22 1.35 -6.99
CA VAL A 136 10.32 1.04 -8.10
C VAL A 136 8.90 0.84 -7.57
N PRO A 137 7.85 1.14 -8.38
CA PRO A 137 6.48 0.95 -7.94
C PRO A 137 6.15 -0.53 -7.79
N ILE A 138 5.37 -0.84 -6.77
CA ILE A 138 4.74 -2.14 -6.57
C ILE A 138 3.25 -1.93 -6.33
N GLN A 139 2.40 -2.78 -6.90
CA GLN A 139 0.94 -2.57 -6.93
C GLN A 139 0.54 -1.43 -7.88
N THR A 140 -0.61 -0.80 -7.64
CA THR A 140 -1.23 0.17 -8.56
C THR A 140 -1.48 1.51 -7.86
N ALA A 141 -1.72 2.56 -8.62
CA ALA A 141 -2.29 3.79 -8.07
C ALA A 141 -3.66 3.51 -7.44
N MET A 142 -3.96 4.22 -6.38
CA MET A 142 -5.12 3.98 -5.52
C MET A 142 -5.96 5.24 -5.35
N GLY A 143 -7.26 5.03 -5.12
CA GLY A 143 -8.16 6.08 -4.68
C GLY A 143 -8.48 5.95 -3.20
N GLY A 144 -8.56 7.07 -2.50
CA GLY A 144 -9.12 7.16 -1.16
C GLY A 144 -10.60 7.50 -1.24
N GLY A 145 -11.45 6.65 -0.69
CA GLY A 145 -12.90 6.85 -0.77
C GLY A 145 -13.66 5.81 0.03
N VAL A 146 -14.75 5.32 -0.52
CA VAL A 146 -15.64 4.38 0.14
C VAL A 146 -15.94 3.20 -0.79
N LEU A 147 -15.54 2.00 -0.36
CA LEU A 147 -16.06 0.77 -0.93
C LEU A 147 -17.50 0.56 -0.43
N TYR A 148 -18.41 0.14 -1.29
CA TYR A 148 -19.80 -0.07 -0.88
C TYR A 148 -20.38 -1.37 -1.44
N ASN A 149 -21.35 -1.96 -0.72
CA ASN A 149 -22.03 -3.15 -1.18
C ASN A 149 -23.19 -2.79 -2.12
N LYS A 150 -23.08 -3.18 -3.39
CA LYS A 150 -24.07 -2.89 -4.46
C LYS A 150 -25.41 -3.58 -4.22
N LYS A 151 -25.45 -4.77 -3.59
CA LYS A 151 -26.71 -5.47 -3.30
C LYS A 151 -27.54 -4.73 -2.26
N ILE A 152 -26.90 -4.16 -1.23
CA ILE A 152 -27.57 -3.30 -0.25
C ILE A 152 -28.13 -2.07 -0.95
N TYR A 153 -27.34 -1.41 -1.81
CA TYR A 153 -27.77 -0.25 -2.58
C TYR A 153 -28.96 -0.57 -3.48
N ALA A 154 -28.91 -1.67 -4.23
CA ALA A 154 -30.02 -2.12 -5.07
C ALA A 154 -31.28 -2.41 -4.25
N LYS A 155 -31.17 -3.15 -3.13
CA LYS A 155 -32.27 -3.49 -2.23
C LYS A 155 -32.97 -2.25 -1.67
N LEU A 156 -32.20 -1.23 -1.29
CA LEU A 156 -32.71 0.00 -0.68
C LEU A 156 -32.94 1.13 -1.70
N LYS A 157 -32.73 0.87 -3.00
CA LYS A 157 -32.87 1.84 -4.11
C LYS A 157 -32.01 3.09 -3.92
N LEU A 158 -30.78 2.92 -3.38
CA LEU A 158 -29.83 4.00 -3.17
C LEU A 158 -28.97 4.26 -4.40
N GLN A 159 -28.42 5.47 -4.49
CA GLN A 159 -27.42 5.84 -5.50
C GLN A 159 -26.10 6.23 -4.80
N PRO A 160 -24.92 6.01 -5.43
CA PRO A 160 -23.66 6.51 -4.92
C PRO A 160 -23.74 8.03 -4.65
N PRO A 161 -23.41 8.47 -3.41
CA PRO A 161 -23.56 9.85 -3.00
C PRO A 161 -22.47 10.72 -3.62
N LYS A 162 -22.80 11.94 -4.00
CA LYS A 162 -21.85 12.97 -4.47
C LYS A 162 -21.59 14.04 -3.41
N THR A 163 -22.45 14.10 -2.39
CA THR A 163 -22.33 15.04 -1.27
C THR A 163 -22.35 14.31 0.08
N TRP A 164 -21.77 14.95 1.10
CA TRP A 164 -21.82 14.42 2.46
C TRP A 164 -23.26 14.28 2.98
N ALA A 165 -24.14 15.24 2.64
CA ALA A 165 -25.55 15.16 3.01
C ALA A 165 -26.26 13.94 2.38
N GLU A 166 -25.96 13.60 1.12
CA GLU A 166 -26.47 12.39 0.48
C GLU A 166 -25.92 11.13 1.13
N PHE A 167 -24.61 11.12 1.50
CA PHE A 167 -23.99 10.01 2.22
C PHE A 167 -24.66 9.78 3.58
N GLN A 168 -24.93 10.83 4.34
CA GLN A 168 -25.66 10.73 5.62
C GLN A 168 -27.09 10.23 5.44
N LYS A 169 -27.80 10.67 4.39
CA LYS A 169 -29.13 10.16 4.04
C LYS A 169 -29.10 8.66 3.74
N ASN A 170 -28.12 8.20 2.95
CA ASN A 170 -27.94 6.79 2.65
C ASN A 170 -27.63 5.99 3.94
N ASN A 171 -26.73 6.50 4.80
CA ASN A 171 -26.40 5.87 6.08
C ASN A 171 -27.64 5.71 6.97
N ALA A 172 -28.50 6.73 7.05
CA ALA A 172 -29.75 6.66 7.82
C ALA A 172 -30.70 5.58 7.28
N ALA A 173 -30.87 5.48 5.96
CA ALA A 173 -31.70 4.45 5.34
C ALA A 173 -31.14 3.03 5.57
N ILE A 174 -29.83 2.85 5.49
CA ILE A 174 -29.16 1.57 5.72
C ILE A 174 -29.30 1.15 7.19
N LYS A 175 -29.08 2.08 8.13
CA LYS A 175 -29.27 1.84 9.57
C LYS A 175 -30.71 1.47 9.89
N ALA A 176 -31.69 2.14 9.29
CA ALA A 176 -33.11 1.84 9.46
C ALA A 176 -33.48 0.43 8.96
N ALA A 177 -32.73 -0.11 7.97
CA ALA A 177 -32.85 -1.48 7.51
C ALA A 177 -32.13 -2.51 8.41
N GLY A 178 -31.54 -2.09 9.55
CA GLY A 178 -30.85 -2.95 10.50
C GLY A 178 -29.43 -3.37 10.09
N ILE A 179 -28.83 -2.66 9.13
CA ILE A 179 -27.50 -2.95 8.60
C ILE A 179 -26.51 -1.90 9.13
N PRO A 180 -25.30 -2.28 9.58
CA PRO A 180 -24.21 -1.34 9.85
C PRO A 180 -23.96 -0.47 8.60
N ALA A 181 -24.13 0.85 8.74
CA ALA A 181 -24.01 1.73 7.59
C ALA A 181 -22.55 2.01 7.22
N VAL A 182 -21.68 2.15 8.22
CA VAL A 182 -20.26 2.43 8.06
C VAL A 182 -19.44 1.37 8.80
N ILE A 183 -18.58 0.69 8.09
CA ILE A 183 -17.66 -0.30 8.64
C ILE A 183 -16.40 0.44 9.10
N GLN A 184 -15.99 0.21 10.35
CA GLN A 184 -14.68 0.63 10.87
C GLN A 184 -13.98 -0.56 11.51
N THR A 185 -12.65 -0.57 11.44
CA THR A 185 -11.81 -1.72 11.81
C THR A 185 -10.63 -1.26 12.67
N TYR A 186 -10.94 -0.67 13.83
CA TYR A 186 -9.99 0.06 14.68
C TYR A 186 -8.97 -0.82 15.41
N LYS A 187 -9.10 -2.15 15.37
CA LYS A 187 -8.03 -3.03 15.82
C LYS A 187 -6.76 -2.81 14.98
N ASP A 188 -6.95 -2.57 13.68
CA ASP A 188 -5.90 -2.09 12.77
C ASP A 188 -6.02 -0.56 12.67
N THR A 189 -5.41 0.14 13.62
CA THR A 189 -5.57 1.58 13.84
C THR A 189 -5.39 2.42 12.58
N TRP A 190 -4.49 2.00 11.68
CA TRP A 190 -4.24 2.69 10.42
C TRP A 190 -5.49 2.83 9.52
N SER A 191 -6.46 1.93 9.65
CA SER A 191 -7.70 1.97 8.85
C SER A 191 -8.65 3.12 9.25
N SER A 192 -8.50 3.66 10.46
CA SER A 192 -9.34 4.74 10.99
C SER A 192 -9.14 6.09 10.30
N GLN A 193 -8.01 6.29 9.61
CA GLN A 193 -7.56 7.58 9.09
C GLN A 193 -8.33 8.05 7.85
N LEU A 194 -9.11 7.17 7.20
CA LEU A 194 -9.59 7.40 5.85
C LEU A 194 -10.54 8.58 5.71
N PHE A 195 -11.35 8.91 6.73
CA PHE A 195 -12.18 10.11 6.71
C PHE A 195 -11.36 11.41 6.72
N VAL A 196 -10.13 11.40 7.26
CA VAL A 196 -9.24 12.55 7.23
C VAL A 196 -8.39 12.57 5.96
N LEU A 197 -7.75 11.44 5.65
CA LEU A 197 -6.79 11.37 4.54
C LEU A 197 -7.48 11.43 3.16
N ALA A 198 -8.59 10.69 2.97
CA ALA A 198 -9.30 10.69 1.70
C ALA A 198 -10.11 11.98 1.45
N ASP A 199 -10.30 12.81 2.49
CA ASP A 199 -10.96 14.11 2.37
C ASP A 199 -10.06 15.18 1.73
N PHE A 200 -8.78 14.88 1.47
CA PHE A 200 -7.83 15.89 1.01
C PHE A 200 -8.21 16.54 -0.34
N HIS A 201 -8.87 15.81 -1.24
CA HIS A 201 -9.41 16.44 -2.46
C HIS A 201 -10.40 17.57 -2.11
N ASN A 202 -11.29 17.37 -1.15
CA ASN A 202 -12.25 18.37 -0.70
C ASN A 202 -11.54 19.55 0.00
N VAL A 203 -10.51 19.28 0.81
CA VAL A 203 -9.67 20.31 1.42
C VAL A 203 -8.98 21.15 0.34
N ASN A 204 -8.31 20.53 -0.62
CA ASN A 204 -7.60 21.21 -1.69
C ASN A 204 -8.54 21.99 -2.64
N THR A 205 -9.76 21.52 -2.83
CA THR A 205 -10.77 22.20 -3.64
C THR A 205 -11.26 23.46 -2.94
N ALA A 206 -11.44 23.42 -1.61
CA ALA A 206 -11.84 24.59 -0.82
C ALA A 206 -10.67 25.57 -0.61
N ASP A 207 -9.43 25.07 -0.62
CA ASP A 207 -8.21 25.81 -0.31
C ASP A 207 -7.02 25.19 -1.06
N SER A 208 -6.83 25.57 -2.32
CA SER A 208 -5.78 25.05 -3.21
C SER A 208 -4.35 25.31 -2.73
N GLY A 209 -4.13 26.26 -1.84
CA GLY A 209 -2.83 26.58 -1.21
C GLY A 209 -2.60 25.86 0.12
N PHE A 210 -3.51 24.99 0.57
CA PHE A 210 -3.39 24.35 1.88
C PHE A 210 -2.09 23.57 2.04
N ALA A 211 -1.71 22.72 1.08
CA ALA A 211 -0.52 21.86 1.18
C ALA A 211 0.78 22.68 1.32
N GLU A 212 0.92 23.77 0.56
CA GLU A 212 2.08 24.65 0.64
C GLU A 212 2.15 25.36 2.00
N ARG A 213 1.04 25.95 2.45
CA ARG A 213 0.98 26.63 3.75
C ARG A 213 1.13 25.66 4.92
N TYR A 214 0.59 24.44 4.82
CA TYR A 214 0.78 23.38 5.80
C TYR A 214 2.27 23.02 5.92
N THR A 215 2.96 22.82 4.80
CA THR A 215 4.41 22.55 4.78
C THR A 215 5.21 23.68 5.40
N ALA A 216 4.79 24.93 5.17
CA ALA A 216 5.43 26.14 5.72
C ALA A 216 4.99 26.50 7.15
N ASN A 217 4.28 25.63 7.86
CA ASN A 217 3.71 25.88 9.20
C ASN A 217 2.71 27.04 9.27
N LYS A 218 2.04 27.39 8.16
CA LYS A 218 1.09 28.49 8.04
C LYS A 218 -0.38 28.05 7.93
N ALA A 219 -0.63 26.74 7.80
CA ALA A 219 -1.96 26.14 7.85
C ALA A 219 -1.96 25.00 8.85
N LYS A 220 -3.11 24.77 9.50
CA LYS A 220 -3.31 23.75 10.54
C LYS A 220 -4.65 23.05 10.32
N TYR A 221 -4.73 21.78 10.67
CA TYR A 221 -5.98 21.03 10.62
C TYR A 221 -7.04 21.60 11.58
N ALA A 222 -6.64 21.99 12.78
CA ALA A 222 -7.57 22.49 13.80
C ALA A 222 -8.17 23.86 13.45
N THR A 223 -7.49 24.68 12.66
CA THR A 223 -7.92 26.05 12.35
C THR A 223 -8.38 26.26 10.90
N SER A 224 -8.19 25.25 10.04
CA SER A 224 -8.74 25.27 8.68
C SER A 224 -10.12 24.58 8.68
N PRO A 225 -11.22 25.32 8.40
CA PRO A 225 -12.57 24.74 8.40
C PRO A 225 -12.71 23.53 7.47
N ALA A 226 -12.05 23.57 6.29
CA ALA A 226 -12.08 22.46 5.34
C ALA A 226 -11.33 21.23 5.86
N ALA A 227 -10.12 21.40 6.42
CA ALA A 227 -9.32 20.28 6.90
C ALA A 227 -9.88 19.67 8.21
N LEU A 228 -10.54 20.46 9.05
CA LEU A 228 -11.20 19.97 10.28
C LEU A 228 -12.38 19.03 9.97
N LYS A 229 -13.01 19.15 8.79
CA LYS A 229 -14.19 18.32 8.43
C LYS A 229 -13.92 16.83 8.48
N GLY A 230 -12.74 16.36 8.10
CA GLY A 230 -12.39 14.94 8.18
C GLY A 230 -12.54 14.38 9.61
N PHE A 231 -12.08 15.13 10.62
CA PHE A 231 -12.26 14.79 12.04
C PHE A 231 -13.72 14.91 12.49
N GLN A 232 -14.45 15.93 12.03
CA GLN A 232 -15.88 16.09 12.34
C GLN A 232 -16.71 14.94 11.79
N ARG A 233 -16.44 14.49 10.58
CA ARG A 233 -17.12 13.36 9.93
C ARG A 233 -16.94 12.03 10.66
N LEU A 234 -15.75 11.78 11.26
CA LEU A 234 -15.54 10.63 12.14
C LEU A 234 -16.50 10.65 13.34
N ASP A 235 -16.59 11.78 14.02
CA ASP A 235 -17.46 11.98 15.19
C ASP A 235 -18.95 11.90 14.81
N GLU A 236 -19.34 12.49 13.66
CA GLU A 236 -20.71 12.44 13.14
C GLU A 236 -21.20 11.01 12.90
N VAL A 237 -20.41 10.16 12.23
CA VAL A 237 -20.81 8.77 11.94
C VAL A 237 -20.86 7.94 13.22
N PHE A 238 -19.97 8.20 14.18
CA PHE A 238 -20.00 7.56 15.50
C PHE A 238 -21.25 7.96 16.30
N LYS A 239 -21.51 9.27 16.46
CA LYS A 239 -22.66 9.79 17.20
C LYS A 239 -24.00 9.39 16.60
N ALA A 240 -24.07 9.27 15.27
CA ALA A 240 -25.25 8.79 14.58
C ALA A 240 -25.48 7.27 14.76
N GLY A 241 -24.52 6.55 15.35
CA GLY A 241 -24.59 5.11 15.58
C GLY A 241 -24.60 4.31 14.27
N TYR A 242 -23.79 4.71 13.28
CA TYR A 242 -23.72 4.05 11.99
C TYR A 242 -22.67 2.93 11.94
N LEU A 243 -21.80 2.83 12.96
CA LEU A 243 -20.69 1.88 12.96
C LEU A 243 -21.16 0.43 13.21
N ASN A 244 -20.39 -0.54 12.72
CA ASN A 244 -20.51 -1.93 13.12
C ASN A 244 -20.27 -2.08 14.63
N LYS A 245 -20.94 -3.04 15.28
CA LYS A 245 -20.92 -3.18 16.76
C LYS A 245 -19.52 -3.47 17.30
N ASP A 246 -18.70 -4.15 16.51
CA ASP A 246 -17.35 -4.61 16.84
C ASP A 246 -16.24 -3.70 16.29
N PHE A 247 -16.56 -2.46 15.91
CA PHE A 247 -15.61 -1.54 15.25
C PHE A 247 -14.27 -1.39 16.00
N ALA A 248 -14.28 -1.45 17.34
CA ALA A 248 -13.07 -1.30 18.15
C ALA A 248 -12.15 -2.54 18.11
N SER A 249 -12.69 -3.72 17.81
CA SER A 249 -11.97 -5.00 17.79
C SER A 249 -11.84 -5.62 16.39
N ALA A 250 -12.60 -5.14 15.42
CA ALA A 250 -12.55 -5.60 14.06
C ALA A 250 -11.20 -5.23 13.40
N LYS A 251 -10.69 -6.15 12.58
CA LYS A 251 -9.47 -5.98 11.77
C LYS A 251 -9.82 -5.62 10.33
N TYR A 252 -8.81 -5.23 9.57
CA TYR A 252 -8.93 -4.93 8.14
C TYR A 252 -9.63 -6.04 7.36
N GLU A 253 -9.26 -7.30 7.59
CA GLU A 253 -9.86 -8.46 6.93
C GLU A 253 -11.35 -8.63 7.27
N ASP A 254 -11.77 -8.27 8.48
CA ASP A 254 -13.20 -8.24 8.84
C ASP A 254 -13.96 -7.21 8.01
N GLY A 255 -13.36 -6.03 7.79
CA GLY A 255 -13.93 -5.00 6.92
C GLY A 255 -14.10 -5.46 5.48
N LEU A 256 -13.10 -6.16 4.93
CA LEU A 256 -13.20 -6.78 3.59
C LEU A 256 -14.37 -7.77 3.53
N ARG A 257 -14.52 -8.64 4.53
CA ARG A 257 -15.60 -9.61 4.63
C ARG A 257 -16.96 -8.92 4.70
N MET A 258 -17.08 -7.94 5.58
CA MET A 258 -18.34 -7.23 5.83
C MET A 258 -18.85 -6.54 4.57
N VAL A 259 -18.01 -5.77 3.86
CA VAL A 259 -18.42 -5.07 2.65
C VAL A 259 -18.70 -6.04 1.50
N ALA A 260 -17.88 -7.08 1.33
CA ALA A 260 -18.05 -8.06 0.27
C ALA A 260 -19.37 -8.84 0.43
N LYS A 261 -19.65 -9.34 1.62
CA LYS A 261 -20.83 -10.17 1.90
C LYS A 261 -22.11 -9.37 2.22
N GLY A 262 -22.03 -8.04 2.35
CA GLY A 262 -23.17 -7.20 2.71
C GLY A 262 -23.55 -7.29 4.19
N GLU A 263 -22.61 -7.62 5.06
CA GLU A 263 -22.75 -7.56 6.52
C GLU A 263 -22.61 -6.13 7.03
N GLY A 264 -22.13 -5.21 6.21
CA GLY A 264 -22.08 -3.77 6.36
C GLY A 264 -22.06 -3.11 4.99
N ALA A 265 -22.46 -1.84 4.91
CA ALA A 265 -22.71 -1.20 3.61
C ALA A 265 -21.51 -0.43 3.05
N HIS A 266 -20.83 0.37 3.86
CA HIS A 266 -19.75 1.27 3.45
C HIS A 266 -18.47 0.95 4.20
N TYR A 267 -17.37 0.80 3.48
CA TYR A 267 -16.04 0.66 4.07
C TYR A 267 -15.12 1.78 3.56
N PRO A 268 -14.96 2.89 4.33
CA PRO A 268 -14.00 3.93 4.00
C PRO A 268 -12.58 3.33 3.95
N MET A 269 -11.99 3.27 2.74
CA MET A 269 -10.70 2.60 2.53
C MET A 269 -10.02 3.07 1.25
N LEU A 270 -8.73 2.79 1.12
CA LEU A 270 -8.02 2.87 -0.15
C LEU A 270 -8.39 1.69 -1.05
N THR A 271 -8.37 1.90 -2.35
CA THR A 271 -8.83 0.89 -3.34
C THR A 271 -7.95 -0.35 -3.44
N PHE A 272 -6.78 -0.42 -2.79
CA PHE A 272 -6.03 -1.68 -2.68
C PHE A 272 -6.87 -2.79 -2.00
N ALA A 273 -7.87 -2.41 -1.19
CA ALA A 273 -8.80 -3.35 -0.57
C ALA A 273 -9.60 -4.17 -1.60
N ILE A 274 -9.78 -3.67 -2.84
CA ILE A 274 -10.38 -4.44 -3.94
C ILE A 274 -9.57 -5.72 -4.21
N GLY A 275 -8.24 -5.62 -4.21
CA GLY A 275 -7.37 -6.79 -4.34
C GLY A 275 -7.51 -7.76 -3.16
N GLY A 276 -7.64 -7.25 -1.93
CA GLY A 276 -7.92 -8.07 -0.76
C GLY A 276 -9.23 -8.86 -0.90
N ILE A 277 -10.28 -8.22 -1.40
CA ILE A 277 -11.56 -8.89 -1.69
C ILE A 277 -11.41 -9.90 -2.83
N SER A 278 -10.68 -9.56 -3.90
CA SER A 278 -10.43 -10.46 -5.03
C SER A 278 -9.73 -11.75 -4.61
N VAL A 279 -8.84 -11.69 -3.63
CA VAL A 279 -8.11 -12.86 -3.11
C VAL A 279 -8.95 -13.64 -2.11
N ALA A 280 -9.54 -12.97 -1.11
CA ALA A 280 -10.19 -13.64 0.01
C ALA A 280 -11.68 -13.93 -0.21
N TYR A 281 -12.36 -13.14 -1.05
CA TYR A 281 -13.82 -13.17 -1.26
C TYR A 281 -14.18 -13.03 -2.74
N LYS A 282 -13.47 -13.76 -3.63
CA LYS A 282 -13.56 -13.65 -5.10
C LYS A 282 -14.98 -13.75 -5.66
N ASP A 283 -15.85 -14.56 -5.05
CA ASP A 283 -17.23 -14.75 -5.49
C ASP A 283 -18.11 -13.52 -5.24
N PHE A 284 -17.67 -12.60 -4.40
CA PHE A 284 -18.37 -11.37 -4.01
C PHE A 284 -17.77 -10.10 -4.61
N ILE A 285 -16.68 -10.19 -5.39
CA ILE A 285 -15.98 -9.01 -5.90
C ILE A 285 -16.87 -8.14 -6.80
N ASN A 286 -17.82 -8.74 -7.52
CA ASN A 286 -18.77 -8.03 -8.37
C ASN A 286 -19.91 -7.34 -7.60
N ASP A 287 -20.03 -7.64 -6.32
CA ASP A 287 -21.01 -7.02 -5.41
C ASP A 287 -20.48 -5.75 -4.76
N VAL A 288 -19.20 -5.40 -5.01
CA VAL A 288 -18.55 -4.22 -4.45
C VAL A 288 -18.37 -3.14 -5.51
N GLY A 289 -18.76 -1.91 -5.17
CA GLY A 289 -18.51 -0.69 -5.93
C GLY A 289 -17.64 0.28 -5.14
N PHE A 290 -17.29 1.40 -5.75
CA PHE A 290 -16.45 2.44 -5.15
C PHE A 290 -16.96 3.84 -5.50
N PHE A 291 -16.85 4.77 -4.55
CA PHE A 291 -17.01 6.21 -4.82
C PHE A 291 -16.03 7.02 -3.99
N ALA A 292 -15.60 8.17 -4.51
CA ALA A 292 -14.74 9.12 -3.80
C ALA A 292 -15.42 9.62 -2.52
N LEU A 293 -14.66 9.93 -1.47
CA LEU A 293 -15.22 10.49 -0.24
C LEU A 293 -15.96 11.81 -0.55
N PRO A 294 -17.30 11.88 -0.31
CA PRO A 294 -18.08 13.02 -0.74
C PRO A 294 -17.73 14.29 0.04
N GLY A 295 -17.63 15.42 -0.66
CA GLY A 295 -17.59 16.76 -0.09
C GLY A 295 -18.99 17.34 0.12
N ASP A 296 -19.08 18.66 0.23
CA ASP A 296 -20.37 19.34 0.40
C ASP A 296 -21.01 19.76 -0.94
N ASP A 297 -20.23 19.87 -2.00
CA ASP A 297 -20.66 20.29 -3.34
C ASP A 297 -20.49 19.15 -4.35
N ALA A 298 -21.60 18.68 -4.89
CA ALA A 298 -21.63 17.62 -5.90
C ALA A 298 -20.84 17.98 -7.18
N ALA A 299 -20.80 19.26 -7.54
CA ALA A 299 -20.05 19.73 -8.71
C ALA A 299 -18.54 19.65 -8.49
N GLN A 300 -18.08 19.59 -7.25
CA GLN A 300 -16.68 19.47 -6.87
C GLN A 300 -16.29 18.03 -6.44
N ASN A 301 -17.22 17.07 -6.52
CA ASN A 301 -16.91 15.69 -6.18
C ASN A 301 -15.72 15.19 -6.99
N GLY A 302 -14.72 14.64 -6.31
CA GLY A 302 -13.47 14.16 -6.90
C GLY A 302 -12.66 13.29 -5.96
N LEU A 303 -11.57 12.75 -6.45
CA LEU A 303 -10.81 11.69 -5.80
C LEU A 303 -9.50 12.20 -5.19
N THR A 304 -9.22 11.85 -3.96
CA THR A 304 -7.84 11.88 -3.45
C THR A 304 -7.11 10.64 -3.97
N VAL A 305 -5.98 10.84 -4.66
CA VAL A 305 -5.22 9.79 -5.34
C VAL A 305 -3.94 9.49 -4.58
N TRP A 306 -3.69 8.20 -4.35
CA TRP A 306 -2.40 7.69 -3.86
C TRP A 306 -1.61 7.05 -4.99
N LEU A 307 -0.31 7.35 -5.04
CA LEU A 307 0.65 6.56 -5.79
C LEU A 307 0.94 5.26 -5.03
N PRO A 308 1.34 4.18 -5.73
CA PRO A 308 1.62 2.90 -5.06
C PRO A 308 2.80 3.01 -4.11
N PRO A 309 2.96 2.05 -3.18
CA PRO A 309 4.19 1.91 -2.41
C PRO A 309 5.38 1.58 -3.31
N GLY A 310 6.57 1.73 -2.76
CA GLY A 310 7.83 1.39 -3.41
C GLY A 310 8.45 0.11 -2.89
N LEU A 311 9.24 -0.55 -3.74
CA LEU A 311 10.24 -1.52 -3.34
C LEU A 311 11.61 -0.88 -3.31
N TYR A 312 12.33 -1.12 -2.24
CA TYR A 312 13.63 -0.53 -1.94
C TYR A 312 14.67 -1.60 -1.61
N ILE A 313 15.95 -1.30 -1.86
CA ILE A 313 17.09 -2.15 -1.52
C ILE A 313 17.91 -1.44 -0.44
N PRO A 314 18.09 -2.01 0.75
CA PRO A 314 18.97 -1.42 1.76
C PRO A 314 20.43 -1.58 1.33
N LYS A 315 21.29 -0.61 1.66
CA LYS A 315 22.73 -0.69 1.38
C LYS A 315 23.42 -1.84 2.12
N SER A 316 22.82 -2.31 3.21
CA SER A 316 23.32 -3.44 4.02
C SER A 316 23.08 -4.80 3.37
N SER A 317 22.27 -4.90 2.30
CA SER A 317 22.01 -6.19 1.64
C SER A 317 23.28 -6.79 1.05
N PRO A 318 23.58 -8.07 1.31
CA PRO A 318 24.66 -8.79 0.64
C PRO A 318 24.30 -9.22 -0.79
N HIS A 319 23.03 -9.10 -1.21
CA HIS A 319 22.49 -9.60 -2.48
C HIS A 319 21.97 -8.47 -3.40
N ILE A 320 22.67 -7.30 -3.42
CA ILE A 320 22.23 -6.11 -4.18
C ILE A 320 22.03 -6.42 -5.68
N ALA A 321 22.87 -7.26 -6.28
CA ALA A 321 22.76 -7.60 -7.70
C ALA A 321 21.47 -8.39 -8.01
N GLU A 322 21.14 -9.38 -7.18
CA GLU A 322 19.93 -10.20 -7.26
C GLU A 322 18.69 -9.36 -6.96
N ALA A 323 18.76 -8.48 -5.97
CA ALA A 323 17.71 -7.53 -5.63
C ALA A 323 17.40 -6.60 -6.80
N LYS A 324 18.42 -6.06 -7.49
CA LYS A 324 18.21 -5.25 -8.71
C LYS A 324 17.54 -6.04 -9.83
N LYS A 325 17.89 -7.31 -10.03
CA LYS A 325 17.21 -8.18 -11.00
C LYS A 325 15.73 -8.37 -10.63
N PHE A 326 15.43 -8.55 -9.34
CA PHE A 326 14.05 -8.69 -8.87
C PHE A 326 13.27 -7.37 -9.09
N LEU A 327 13.84 -6.22 -8.76
CA LEU A 327 13.21 -4.92 -9.02
C LEU A 327 13.00 -4.66 -10.51
N ALA A 328 13.95 -5.06 -11.37
CA ALA A 328 13.80 -4.98 -12.82
C ALA A 328 12.62 -5.83 -13.34
N PHE A 329 12.43 -7.02 -12.78
CA PHE A 329 11.29 -7.88 -13.08
C PHE A 329 9.98 -7.23 -12.61
N VAL A 330 9.92 -6.70 -11.39
CA VAL A 330 8.73 -6.01 -10.87
C VAL A 330 8.37 -4.80 -11.75
N ALA A 331 9.35 -4.02 -12.22
CA ALA A 331 9.18 -2.87 -13.11
C ALA A 331 9.08 -3.28 -14.60
N SER A 332 8.39 -4.39 -14.89
CA SER A 332 8.16 -4.89 -16.24
C SER A 332 6.71 -5.30 -16.46
N VAL A 333 6.30 -5.49 -17.71
CA VAL A 333 4.96 -6.00 -18.07
C VAL A 333 4.71 -7.38 -17.45
N ASP A 334 5.72 -8.26 -17.43
CA ASP A 334 5.60 -9.58 -16.80
C ASP A 334 5.37 -9.46 -15.29
N GLY A 335 6.04 -8.51 -14.62
CA GLY A 335 5.83 -8.21 -13.21
C GLY A 335 4.42 -7.70 -12.93
N CYS A 336 3.89 -6.79 -13.77
CA CYS A 336 2.50 -6.33 -13.65
C CYS A 336 1.50 -7.47 -13.85
N ASN A 337 1.73 -8.33 -14.84
CA ASN A 337 0.88 -9.50 -15.10
C ASN A 337 0.89 -10.48 -13.93
N ALA A 338 2.06 -10.72 -13.31
CA ALA A 338 2.17 -11.54 -12.12
C ALA A 338 1.36 -10.96 -10.95
N GLN A 339 1.47 -9.66 -10.71
CA GLN A 339 0.69 -8.96 -9.67
C GLN A 339 -0.82 -9.08 -9.93
N THR A 340 -1.26 -8.85 -11.17
CA THR A 340 -2.68 -8.99 -11.57
C THR A 340 -3.19 -10.41 -11.33
N ARG A 341 -2.39 -11.45 -11.64
CA ARG A 341 -2.78 -12.83 -11.36
C ARG A 341 -2.86 -13.14 -9.86
N GLY A 342 -1.95 -12.57 -9.07
CA GLY A 342 -1.87 -12.84 -7.64
C GLY A 342 -2.88 -12.11 -6.78
N ALA A 343 -3.28 -10.90 -7.18
CA ALA A 343 -4.13 -10.02 -6.37
C ALA A 343 -5.39 -9.51 -7.10
N GLY A 344 -5.55 -9.85 -8.38
CA GLY A 344 -6.56 -9.24 -9.25
C GLY A 344 -6.21 -7.80 -9.66
N PRO A 345 -6.93 -7.23 -10.64
CA PRO A 345 -6.76 -5.85 -11.03
C PRO A 345 -7.27 -4.92 -9.92
N GLN A 346 -6.50 -3.87 -9.57
CA GLN A 346 -6.81 -2.96 -8.47
C GLN A 346 -6.88 -1.50 -8.92
N GLY A 347 -6.15 -1.10 -9.96
CA GLY A 347 -6.05 0.26 -10.48
C GLY A 347 -4.92 0.41 -11.50
N PRO A 348 -4.64 1.63 -12.00
CA PRO A 348 -3.59 1.88 -12.97
C PRO A 348 -2.18 1.59 -12.41
N TYR A 349 -1.35 0.92 -13.19
CA TYR A 349 0.07 0.70 -12.87
C TYR A 349 0.90 1.96 -13.10
N MET A 350 1.98 2.12 -12.33
CA MET A 350 2.98 3.18 -12.53
C MET A 350 4.22 2.68 -13.32
N VAL A 351 4.02 1.63 -14.11
CA VAL A 351 5.01 1.03 -15.03
C VAL A 351 4.47 1.16 -16.45
N LYS A 352 5.29 1.67 -17.37
CA LYS A 352 4.92 1.86 -18.78
C LYS A 352 4.64 0.52 -19.46
N GLY A 353 3.61 0.47 -20.29
CA GLY A 353 3.19 -0.75 -20.97
C GLY A 353 2.39 -1.75 -20.12
N CYS A 354 2.13 -1.42 -18.86
CA CYS A 354 1.27 -2.21 -17.99
C CYS A 354 -0.16 -1.70 -18.06
N ASP A 355 -1.03 -2.47 -18.67
CA ASP A 355 -2.45 -2.14 -18.84
C ASP A 355 -3.33 -2.97 -17.91
N LEU A 356 -4.49 -2.41 -17.58
CA LEU A 356 -5.54 -3.18 -16.91
C LEU A 356 -6.17 -4.18 -17.88
N PRO A 357 -6.61 -5.37 -17.40
CA PRO A 357 -7.41 -6.28 -18.22
C PRO A 357 -8.65 -5.59 -18.81
N ALA A 358 -9.10 -6.04 -20.00
CA ALA A 358 -10.29 -5.53 -20.64
C ALA A 358 -11.55 -5.61 -19.76
N THR A 359 -11.62 -6.62 -18.88
CA THR A 359 -12.69 -6.79 -17.89
C THR A 359 -12.10 -6.65 -16.50
N VAL A 360 -12.64 -5.71 -15.73
CA VAL A 360 -12.25 -5.43 -14.35
C VAL A 360 -13.48 -5.47 -13.42
N PRO A 361 -13.29 -5.72 -12.11
CA PRO A 361 -14.37 -5.63 -11.14
C PRO A 361 -15.05 -4.23 -11.14
N PRO A 362 -16.35 -4.14 -10.78
CA PRO A 362 -17.06 -2.86 -10.78
C PRO A 362 -16.36 -1.76 -9.99
N ALA A 363 -15.82 -2.05 -8.81
CA ALA A 363 -15.10 -1.07 -8.00
C ALA A 363 -13.83 -0.53 -8.69
N VAL A 364 -13.14 -1.35 -9.51
CA VAL A 364 -12.00 -0.88 -10.33
C VAL A 364 -12.50 -0.02 -11.49
N ALA A 365 -13.60 -0.40 -12.13
CA ALA A 365 -14.21 0.41 -13.19
C ALA A 365 -14.66 1.79 -12.68
N ASP A 366 -15.27 1.83 -11.48
CA ASP A 366 -15.64 3.07 -10.77
C ASP A 366 -14.40 3.93 -10.49
N LEU A 367 -13.32 3.33 -9.96
CA LEU A 367 -12.05 4.01 -9.71
C LEU A 367 -11.45 4.61 -10.98
N VAL A 368 -11.35 3.82 -12.06
CA VAL A 368 -10.76 4.27 -13.32
C VAL A 368 -11.52 5.47 -13.91
N GLY A 369 -12.82 5.61 -13.59
CA GLY A 369 -13.60 6.78 -13.94
C GLY A 369 -12.98 8.11 -13.51
N TYR A 370 -12.31 8.15 -12.36
CA TYR A 370 -11.64 9.35 -11.81
C TYR A 370 -10.29 9.68 -12.45
N PHE A 371 -9.74 8.80 -13.30
CA PHE A 371 -8.53 9.05 -14.07
C PHE A 371 -8.79 9.45 -15.52
N LYS A 372 -10.06 9.51 -15.93
CA LYS A 372 -10.45 9.93 -17.29
C LYS A 372 -10.32 11.45 -17.45
N PRO A 373 -10.10 11.94 -18.69
CA PRO A 373 -10.11 13.37 -18.97
C PRO A 373 -11.41 14.05 -18.47
N GLY A 374 -11.25 15.17 -17.77
CA GLY A 374 -12.39 15.94 -17.21
C GLY A 374 -12.84 15.46 -15.81
N ALA A 375 -12.37 14.33 -15.33
CA ALA A 375 -12.60 13.93 -13.94
C ALA A 375 -11.75 14.77 -12.99
N LYS A 376 -12.24 14.93 -11.74
CA LYS A 376 -11.54 15.69 -10.69
C LYS A 376 -10.77 14.76 -9.78
N SER A 377 -9.50 15.04 -9.60
CA SER A 377 -8.63 14.31 -8.67
C SER A 377 -7.51 15.19 -8.14
N THR A 378 -7.01 14.88 -6.97
CA THR A 378 -5.89 15.57 -6.30
C THR A 378 -4.95 14.52 -5.72
N PRO A 379 -3.62 14.61 -5.91
CA PRO A 379 -2.67 13.79 -5.18
C PRO A 379 -2.88 13.93 -3.67
N ALA A 380 -2.71 12.85 -2.91
CA ALA A 380 -2.80 12.90 -1.46
C ALA A 380 -1.78 13.89 -0.88
N LEU A 381 -2.09 14.50 0.26
CA LEU A 381 -1.23 15.50 0.91
C LEU A 381 0.20 15.03 1.10
N GLU A 382 0.42 13.74 1.35
CA GLU A 382 1.73 13.14 1.56
C GLU A 382 2.66 13.15 0.33
N TYR A 383 2.13 13.50 -0.86
CA TYR A 383 2.94 13.72 -2.07
C TYR A 383 3.18 15.21 -2.34
N LEU A 384 2.43 16.09 -1.68
CA LEU A 384 2.51 17.55 -1.80
C LEU A 384 3.23 18.18 -0.62
N SER A 385 3.37 17.46 0.49
CA SER A 385 4.07 17.88 1.70
C SER A 385 5.03 16.78 2.16
N PRO A 386 6.25 17.11 2.59
CA PRO A 386 7.21 16.11 3.10
C PRO A 386 6.88 15.67 4.53
N VAL A 387 5.89 16.25 5.18
CA VAL A 387 5.56 15.95 6.58
C VAL A 387 4.19 15.30 6.74
N LYS A 388 4.16 14.24 7.54
CA LYS A 388 2.95 13.58 8.04
C LYS A 388 3.19 13.20 9.51
N GLY A 389 2.29 13.57 10.40
CA GLY A 389 2.35 13.16 11.79
C GLY A 389 2.15 11.65 11.93
N PRO A 390 3.00 10.93 12.66
CA PRO A 390 2.92 9.48 12.81
C PRO A 390 1.75 9.01 13.66
N SER A 391 1.19 9.88 14.52
CA SER A 391 0.14 9.51 15.47
C SER A 391 -1.29 9.69 14.95
N LEU A 392 -1.49 10.05 13.67
CA LEU A 392 -2.83 10.30 13.11
C LEU A 392 -3.77 9.11 13.34
N GLU A 393 -3.28 7.88 13.18
CA GLU A 393 -4.09 6.68 13.32
C GLU A 393 -4.66 6.50 14.74
N GLN A 394 -3.88 6.81 15.78
CA GLN A 394 -4.36 6.75 17.17
C GLN A 394 -5.37 7.88 17.46
N ILE A 395 -5.07 9.07 16.96
CA ILE A 395 -5.93 10.25 17.13
C ILE A 395 -7.29 10.04 16.45
N THR A 396 -7.31 9.46 15.26
CA THR A 396 -8.56 9.19 14.53
C THR A 396 -9.37 8.05 15.16
N VAL A 397 -8.74 7.05 15.78
CA VAL A 397 -9.43 6.07 16.63
C VAL A 397 -10.12 6.76 17.81
N GLU A 398 -9.42 7.66 18.52
CA GLU A 398 -10.00 8.36 19.67
C GLU A 398 -11.20 9.24 19.26
N VAL A 399 -11.09 9.99 18.14
CA VAL A 399 -12.19 10.81 17.64
C VAL A 399 -13.36 9.94 17.15
N GLY A 400 -13.06 8.91 16.33
CA GLY A 400 -14.07 8.02 15.76
C GLY A 400 -14.71 7.06 16.76
N SER A 401 -14.21 7.00 18.01
CA SER A 401 -14.79 6.29 19.14
C SER A 401 -15.47 7.22 20.17
N GLY A 402 -15.54 8.53 19.90
CA GLY A 402 -16.15 9.52 20.79
C GLY A 402 -15.33 9.85 22.04
N ILE A 403 -14.08 9.36 22.14
CA ILE A 403 -13.19 9.61 23.30
C ILE A 403 -12.66 11.05 23.25
N ARG A 404 -12.39 11.58 22.05
CA ARG A 404 -11.83 12.91 21.83
C ARG A 404 -12.75 13.74 20.92
N LYS A 405 -12.89 15.03 21.23
CA LYS A 405 -13.61 15.94 20.33
C LYS A 405 -12.83 16.19 19.04
N PRO A 406 -13.50 16.41 17.90
CA PRO A 406 -12.85 16.64 16.60
C PRO A 406 -11.79 17.74 16.60
N ALA A 407 -12.11 18.90 17.18
CA ALA A 407 -11.18 20.04 17.26
C ALA A 407 -9.93 19.72 18.11
N ASP A 408 -10.11 19.00 19.23
CA ASP A 408 -9.00 18.59 20.11
C ASP A 408 -8.13 17.52 19.41
N GLY A 409 -8.75 16.62 18.63
CA GLY A 409 -8.03 15.64 17.81
C GLY A 409 -7.20 16.30 16.71
N ALA A 410 -7.79 17.25 16.00
CA ALA A 410 -7.08 18.02 14.97
C ALA A 410 -5.91 18.83 15.55
N ALA A 411 -6.10 19.48 16.71
CA ALA A 411 -5.03 20.21 17.39
C ALA A 411 -3.89 19.28 17.86
N LEU A 412 -4.22 18.11 18.38
CA LEU A 412 -3.22 17.10 18.75
C LEU A 412 -2.43 16.61 17.52
N TYR A 413 -3.11 16.43 16.40
CA TYR A 413 -2.45 16.08 15.14
C TYR A 413 -1.53 17.18 14.62
N ASP A 414 -1.93 18.45 14.71
CA ASP A 414 -1.08 19.58 14.36
C ASP A 414 0.21 19.62 15.19
N GLU A 415 0.12 19.26 16.48
CA GLU A 415 1.29 19.17 17.36
C GLU A 415 2.20 17.97 17.01
N ASP A 416 1.61 16.85 16.64
CA ASP A 416 2.33 15.66 16.16
C ASP A 416 3.09 15.95 14.85
N VAL A 417 2.43 16.66 13.92
CA VAL A 417 3.04 17.19 12.68
C VAL A 417 4.20 18.14 12.98
N ARG A 418 4.05 19.04 13.98
CA ARG A 418 5.12 19.95 14.39
C ARG A 418 6.37 19.18 14.82
N LYS A 419 6.20 18.17 15.67
CA LYS A 419 7.31 17.32 16.14
C LYS A 419 8.02 16.63 14.97
N GLN A 420 7.26 16.04 14.05
CA GLN A 420 7.82 15.37 12.89
C GLN A 420 8.54 16.35 11.94
N ALA A 421 7.97 17.53 11.71
CA ALA A 421 8.59 18.56 10.87
C ALA A 421 9.93 19.08 11.43
N MET A 422 10.00 19.22 12.76
CA MET A 422 11.25 19.57 13.45
C MET A 422 12.30 18.47 13.32
N GLN A 423 11.91 17.20 13.45
CA GLN A 423 12.82 16.05 13.24
C GLN A 423 13.36 15.99 11.81
N LEU A 424 12.56 16.40 10.82
CA LEU A 424 12.96 16.50 9.42
C LEU A 424 13.74 17.79 9.11
N GLY A 425 13.91 18.69 10.06
CA GLY A 425 14.61 19.97 9.87
C GLY A 425 13.92 20.91 8.90
N LEU A 426 12.58 20.85 8.79
CA LEU A 426 11.84 21.67 7.83
C LEU A 426 11.87 23.17 8.21
N PRO A 427 12.05 24.07 7.22
CA PRO A 427 12.04 25.51 7.47
C PRO A 427 10.70 25.99 8.05
N GLY A 428 10.76 26.94 9.00
CA GLY A 428 9.55 27.55 9.60
C GLY A 428 8.95 26.76 10.76
N TRP A 429 9.49 25.60 11.11
CA TRP A 429 9.07 24.82 12.27
C TRP A 429 10.06 24.98 13.44
N LYS A 430 9.55 25.36 14.61
CA LYS A 430 10.32 25.61 15.84
C LYS A 430 9.63 24.97 17.04
#